data_403af0dc03b5e550120e80c3a6d245eb
#
_entry.id   403af0dc03b5e550120e80c3a6d245eb
#
_cell.length_a   1.000
_cell.length_b   1.000
_cell.length_c   1.000
_cell.angle_alpha   90.00
_cell.angle_beta   90.00
_cell.angle_gamma   90.00
#
_symmetry.space_group_name_H-M   'P 1'
#
loop_
_entity.id
_entity.type
_entity.pdbx_description
1 polymer ?
#
loop_
_entity_poly.entity_id
_entity_poly.type
_entity_poly.pdbx_seq_one_letter_code
_entity_poly.pdbx_strand_id
1 'polypeptide(L)'
;MSGFSLAIEVTFELFRQMLQKQEIEAEKNKAELAMYKAQINPHFLFNTLNTLYGLVITKSDLTESAFVKFSNILKYMYDNTSVEKININNEIEYIRQYVELQKLRLNHHTKVIFESRTDEEHVLIPPMILITFVENAFKYGTSSSEDCTILIRIIVEDGVLLFKTRNSIMKEKKEGKSSIGIENCRKRLQMLYPGLFTLVTEKDDNKQEFLVKLTIQLSRI
;
A
#
# COMPACT_ATOMS: atom_id res chain seq x y z
N MET A 1 -9.46 19.09 57.56
CA MET A 1 -9.70 19.51 56.18
C MET A 1 -11.19 19.58 55.97
N SER A 2 -11.72 20.73 55.52
CA SER A 2 -13.17 20.90 55.29
C SER A 2 -13.59 20.17 54.03
N GLY A 3 -14.80 19.56 54.01
CA GLY A 3 -15.32 18.85 52.85
C GLY A 3 -15.38 19.72 51.58
N PHE A 4 -15.37 21.03 51.74
CA PHE A 4 -15.32 22.02 50.65
C PHE A 4 -13.94 22.02 49.92
N SER A 5 -12.83 21.87 50.65
CA SER A 5 -11.48 21.77 50.07
C SER A 5 -11.32 20.51 49.23
N LEU A 6 -11.86 19.38 49.70
CA LEU A 6 -11.83 18.13 48.98
C LEU A 6 -12.66 18.18 47.69
N ALA A 7 -13.83 18.83 47.73
CA ALA A 7 -14.68 18.99 46.55
C ALA A 7 -14.00 19.83 45.44
N ILE A 8 -13.30 20.90 45.81
CA ILE A 8 -12.53 21.72 44.86
C ILE A 8 -11.38 20.91 44.27
N GLU A 9 -10.62 20.17 45.05
CA GLU A 9 -9.52 19.34 44.56
C GLU A 9 -10.01 18.27 43.57
N VAL A 10 -11.10 17.57 43.89
CA VAL A 10 -11.71 16.56 43.02
C VAL A 10 -12.19 17.21 41.70
N THR A 11 -12.82 18.37 41.78
CA THR A 11 -13.31 19.11 40.59
C THR A 11 -12.12 19.51 39.69
N PHE A 12 -11.03 20.01 40.26
CA PHE A 12 -9.83 20.38 39.54
C PHE A 12 -9.17 19.18 38.86
N GLU A 13 -9.11 18.03 39.56
CA GLU A 13 -8.53 16.81 39.04
C GLU A 13 -9.38 16.23 37.90
N LEU A 14 -10.71 16.22 38.04
CA LEU A 14 -11.63 15.82 36.98
C LEU A 14 -11.50 16.73 35.74
N PHE A 15 -11.38 18.04 35.96
CA PHE A 15 -11.17 18.99 34.86
C PHE A 15 -9.83 18.79 34.14
N ARG A 16 -8.76 18.51 34.92
CA ARG A 16 -7.44 18.21 34.37
C ARG A 16 -7.43 16.90 33.55
N GLN A 17 -8.10 15.85 34.05
CA GLN A 17 -8.27 14.58 33.33
C GLN A 17 -9.09 14.77 32.04
N MET A 18 -10.11 15.61 32.07
CA MET A 18 -10.94 15.92 30.91
C MET A 18 -10.11 16.66 29.82
N LEU A 19 -9.29 17.64 30.20
CA LEU A 19 -8.39 18.32 29.27
C LEU A 19 -7.34 17.37 28.69
N GLN A 20 -6.70 16.53 29.52
CA GLN A 20 -5.75 15.52 29.03
C GLN A 20 -6.40 14.53 28.05
N LYS A 21 -7.63 14.08 28.33
CA LYS A 21 -8.36 13.20 27.44
C LYS A 21 -8.67 13.87 26.09
N GLN A 22 -9.07 15.14 26.09
CA GLN A 22 -9.29 15.90 24.86
C GLN A 22 -7.99 16.09 24.05
N GLU A 23 -6.87 16.33 24.70
CA GLU A 23 -5.56 16.49 24.05
C GLU A 23 -5.11 15.17 23.40
N ILE A 24 -5.22 14.06 24.11
CA ILE A 24 -4.93 12.72 23.58
C ILE A 24 -5.83 12.38 22.38
N GLU A 25 -7.12 12.70 22.46
CA GLU A 25 -8.06 12.47 21.37
C GLU A 25 -7.77 13.34 20.15
N ALA A 26 -7.38 14.59 20.35
CA ALA A 26 -6.94 15.50 19.28
C ALA A 26 -5.63 15.02 18.61
N GLU A 27 -4.64 14.56 19.40
CA GLU A 27 -3.42 13.98 18.87
C GLU A 27 -3.68 12.68 18.10
N LYS A 28 -4.55 11.80 18.63
CA LYS A 28 -4.99 10.59 17.93
C LYS A 28 -5.62 10.91 16.58
N ASN A 29 -6.59 11.83 16.55
CA ASN A 29 -7.26 12.26 15.33
C ASN A 29 -6.27 12.86 14.31
N LYS A 30 -5.29 13.64 14.79
CA LYS A 30 -4.23 14.21 13.95
C LYS A 30 -3.30 13.13 13.38
N ALA A 31 -2.95 12.13 14.19
CA ALA A 31 -2.15 10.99 13.75
C ALA A 31 -2.91 10.11 12.75
N GLU A 32 -4.19 9.84 12.98
CA GLU A 32 -5.07 9.14 12.04
C GLU A 32 -5.18 9.89 10.72
N LEU A 33 -5.42 11.21 10.75
CA LEU A 33 -5.49 12.03 9.56
C LEU A 33 -4.16 12.04 8.78
N ALA A 34 -3.02 12.10 9.48
CA ALA A 34 -1.70 12.01 8.87
C ALA A 34 -1.46 10.63 8.24
N MET A 35 -1.92 9.57 8.89
CA MET A 35 -1.87 8.20 8.37
C MET A 35 -2.75 8.07 7.11
N TYR A 36 -3.96 8.61 7.10
CA TYR A 36 -4.85 8.62 5.92
C TYR A 36 -4.20 9.38 4.75
N LYS A 37 -3.62 10.56 5.01
CA LYS A 37 -2.91 11.33 3.98
C LYS A 37 -1.68 10.60 3.44
N ALA A 38 -0.99 9.80 4.25
CA ALA A 38 0.18 9.02 3.83
C ALA A 38 -0.19 7.78 3.02
N GLN A 39 -1.40 7.23 3.17
CA GLN A 39 -1.90 6.09 2.38
C GLN A 39 -2.28 6.48 0.95
N ILE A 40 -2.62 7.75 0.71
CA ILE A 40 -2.85 8.27 -0.64
C ILE A 40 -1.50 8.71 -1.19
N ASN A 41 -0.97 7.98 -2.17
CA ASN A 41 0.25 8.39 -2.88
C ASN A 41 -0.06 9.58 -3.81
N PRO A 42 0.25 10.85 -3.42
CA PRO A 42 -0.13 12.02 -4.22
C PRO A 42 0.53 11.99 -5.61
N HIS A 43 1.74 11.47 -5.69
CA HIS A 43 2.47 11.34 -6.94
C HIS A 43 1.79 10.36 -7.90
N PHE A 44 1.23 9.25 -7.40
CA PHE A 44 0.42 8.35 -8.22
C PHE A 44 -0.81 9.06 -8.76
N LEU A 45 -1.54 9.80 -7.90
CA LEU A 45 -2.75 10.52 -8.32
C LEU A 45 -2.46 11.54 -9.41
N PHE A 46 -1.49 12.43 -9.20
CA PHE A 46 -1.13 13.46 -10.18
C PHE A 46 -0.67 12.85 -11.51
N ASN A 47 0.14 11.80 -11.44
CA ASN A 47 0.62 11.13 -12.64
C ASN A 47 -0.50 10.41 -13.39
N THR A 48 -1.45 9.79 -12.68
CA THR A 48 -2.58 9.12 -13.33
C THR A 48 -3.53 10.15 -13.96
N LEU A 49 -3.81 11.27 -13.28
CA LEU A 49 -4.59 12.36 -13.84
C LEU A 49 -3.95 12.93 -15.12
N ASN A 50 -2.63 13.12 -15.13
CA ASN A 50 -1.91 13.56 -16.33
C ASN A 50 -2.02 12.54 -17.48
N THR A 51 -1.96 11.26 -17.18
CA THR A 51 -2.15 10.19 -18.17
C THR A 51 -3.57 10.21 -18.72
N LEU A 52 -4.59 10.29 -17.85
CA LEU A 52 -5.99 10.40 -18.24
C LEU A 52 -6.24 11.63 -19.12
N TYR A 53 -5.67 12.77 -18.74
CA TYR A 53 -5.73 13.98 -19.55
C TYR A 53 -5.13 13.77 -20.94
N GLY A 54 -3.95 13.13 -21.04
CA GLY A 54 -3.34 12.77 -22.31
C GLY A 54 -4.24 11.88 -23.19
N LEU A 55 -4.88 10.86 -22.58
CA LEU A 55 -5.82 9.99 -23.28
C LEU A 55 -7.05 10.75 -23.82
N VAL A 56 -7.56 11.73 -23.06
CA VAL A 56 -8.68 12.58 -23.49
C VAL A 56 -8.27 13.44 -24.69
N ILE A 57 -7.12 14.11 -24.62
CA ILE A 57 -6.63 14.98 -25.71
C ILE A 57 -6.40 14.20 -26.99
N THR A 58 -5.86 12.97 -26.88
CA THR A 58 -5.60 12.10 -28.03
C THR A 58 -6.84 11.33 -28.48
N LYS A 59 -7.98 11.49 -27.82
CA LYS A 59 -9.24 10.76 -28.07
C LYS A 59 -9.02 9.24 -28.13
N SER A 60 -8.20 8.74 -27.20
CA SER A 60 -7.86 7.31 -27.11
C SER A 60 -9.08 6.47 -26.71
N ASP A 61 -9.28 5.32 -27.35
CA ASP A 61 -10.32 4.34 -26.97
C ASP A 61 -10.13 3.77 -25.56
N LEU A 62 -8.93 3.92 -24.97
CA LEU A 62 -8.63 3.50 -23.62
C LEU A 62 -9.12 4.48 -22.54
N THR A 63 -9.60 5.68 -22.92
CA THR A 63 -9.94 6.76 -21.98
C THR A 63 -10.99 6.32 -20.97
N GLU A 64 -12.11 5.77 -21.44
CA GLU A 64 -13.21 5.34 -20.54
C GLU A 64 -12.76 4.26 -19.58
N SER A 65 -12.12 3.20 -20.09
CA SER A 65 -11.64 2.10 -19.25
C SER A 65 -10.61 2.55 -18.21
N ALA A 66 -9.75 3.49 -18.56
CA ALA A 66 -8.75 4.06 -17.65
C ALA A 66 -9.41 4.90 -16.55
N PHE A 67 -10.45 5.70 -16.87
CA PHE A 67 -11.22 6.44 -15.87
C PHE A 67 -11.95 5.52 -14.90
N VAL A 68 -12.59 4.45 -15.39
CA VAL A 68 -13.28 3.46 -14.55
C VAL A 68 -12.29 2.82 -13.56
N LYS A 69 -11.12 2.37 -14.03
CA LYS A 69 -10.08 1.80 -13.17
C LYS A 69 -9.58 2.79 -12.12
N PHE A 70 -9.33 4.04 -12.52
CA PHE A 70 -8.92 5.10 -11.60
C PHE A 70 -9.98 5.36 -10.52
N SER A 71 -11.25 5.46 -10.91
CA SER A 71 -12.36 5.63 -9.97
C SER A 71 -12.47 4.46 -8.98
N ASN A 72 -12.32 3.22 -9.45
CA ASN A 72 -12.35 2.04 -8.61
C ASN A 72 -11.18 2.01 -7.60
N ILE A 73 -9.99 2.44 -8.03
CA ILE A 73 -8.83 2.58 -7.13
C ILE A 73 -9.12 3.61 -6.04
N LEU A 74 -9.66 4.79 -6.39
CA LEU A 74 -10.01 5.82 -5.41
C LEU A 74 -11.09 5.33 -4.45
N LYS A 75 -12.11 4.66 -4.97
CA LYS A 75 -13.18 4.06 -4.15
C LYS A 75 -12.61 3.02 -3.19
N TYR A 76 -11.77 2.09 -3.67
CA TYR A 76 -11.13 1.10 -2.82
C TYR A 76 -10.31 1.74 -1.70
N MET A 77 -9.51 2.75 -2.01
CA MET A 77 -8.71 3.48 -1.01
C MET A 77 -9.59 4.15 0.03
N TYR A 78 -10.70 4.77 -0.39
CA TYR A 78 -11.64 5.45 0.51
C TYR A 78 -12.39 4.46 1.40
N ASP A 79 -12.97 3.42 0.81
CA ASP A 79 -13.82 2.45 1.52
C ASP A 79 -13.03 1.61 2.55
N ASN A 80 -11.72 1.43 2.33
CA ASN A 80 -10.89 0.55 3.16
C ASN A 80 -9.93 1.28 4.10
N THR A 81 -10.07 2.59 4.28
CA THR A 81 -9.21 3.37 5.19
C THR A 81 -9.37 2.99 6.67
N SER A 82 -10.57 2.60 7.08
CA SER A 82 -10.92 2.26 8.47
C SER A 82 -11.23 0.76 8.68
N VAL A 83 -11.11 -0.04 7.63
CA VAL A 83 -11.41 -1.48 7.67
C VAL A 83 -10.16 -2.26 8.12
N GLU A 84 -10.33 -3.13 9.12
CA GLU A 84 -9.21 -3.90 9.67
C GLU A 84 -8.74 -4.99 8.71
N LYS A 85 -9.68 -5.71 8.08
CA LYS A 85 -9.41 -6.80 7.13
C LYS A 85 -10.43 -6.81 5.99
N ILE A 86 -9.99 -7.18 4.81
CA ILE A 86 -10.80 -7.32 3.60
C ILE A 86 -10.56 -8.68 2.96
N ASN A 87 -11.44 -9.09 2.05
CA ASN A 87 -11.21 -10.26 1.22
C ASN A 87 -9.96 -10.06 0.33
N ILE A 88 -9.10 -11.08 0.27
CA ILE A 88 -7.86 -11.05 -0.52
C ILE A 88 -8.11 -10.75 -2.00
N ASN A 89 -9.25 -11.19 -2.55
CA ASN A 89 -9.63 -10.92 -3.93
C ASN A 89 -9.81 -9.43 -4.21
N ASN A 90 -10.28 -8.65 -3.23
CA ASN A 90 -10.40 -7.20 -3.35
C ASN A 90 -9.01 -6.52 -3.41
N GLU A 91 -8.04 -7.00 -2.61
CA GLU A 91 -6.66 -6.52 -2.66
C GLU A 91 -6.00 -6.88 -4.00
N ILE A 92 -6.22 -8.11 -4.49
CA ILE A 92 -5.70 -8.56 -5.79
C ILE A 92 -6.27 -7.72 -6.93
N GLU A 93 -7.59 -7.45 -6.92
CA GLU A 93 -8.23 -6.64 -7.95
C GLU A 93 -7.76 -5.18 -7.92
N TYR A 94 -7.60 -4.60 -6.74
CA TYR A 94 -7.00 -3.28 -6.57
C TYR A 94 -5.60 -3.21 -7.19
N ILE A 95 -4.74 -4.18 -6.89
CA ILE A 95 -3.39 -4.25 -7.46
C ILE A 95 -3.43 -4.44 -8.97
N ARG A 96 -4.33 -5.27 -9.50
CA ARG A 96 -4.52 -5.46 -10.95
C ARG A 96 -4.83 -4.13 -11.64
N GLN A 97 -5.81 -3.39 -11.13
CA GLN A 97 -6.22 -2.10 -11.70
C GLN A 97 -5.08 -1.08 -11.61
N TYR A 98 -4.34 -1.06 -10.49
CA TYR A 98 -3.14 -0.22 -10.34
C TYR A 98 -2.08 -0.55 -11.40
N VAL A 99 -1.77 -1.84 -11.59
CA VAL A 99 -0.80 -2.31 -12.59
C VAL A 99 -1.22 -1.91 -14.01
N GLU A 100 -2.50 -2.04 -14.34
CA GLU A 100 -3.02 -1.68 -15.66
C GLU A 100 -2.93 -0.17 -15.93
N LEU A 101 -3.23 0.68 -14.94
CA LEU A 101 -3.04 2.13 -15.07
C LEU A 101 -1.56 2.50 -15.19
N GLN A 102 -0.68 1.82 -14.45
CA GLN A 102 0.76 2.05 -14.59
C GLN A 102 1.26 1.68 -15.98
N LYS A 103 0.77 0.59 -16.58
CA LYS A 103 1.14 0.17 -17.94
C LYS A 103 0.83 1.23 -19.01
N LEU A 104 -0.21 2.04 -18.84
CA LEU A 104 -0.55 3.12 -19.78
C LEU A 104 0.53 4.22 -19.86
N ARG A 105 1.43 4.28 -18.90
CA ARG A 105 2.49 5.28 -18.79
C ARG A 105 3.87 4.75 -19.18
N LEU A 106 3.97 3.44 -19.36
CA LEU A 106 5.23 2.80 -19.65
C LEU A 106 5.51 2.85 -21.15
N ASN A 107 6.79 2.93 -21.48
CA ASN A 107 7.28 2.77 -22.84
C ASN A 107 7.54 1.28 -23.16
N HIS A 108 7.95 0.99 -24.37
CA HIS A 108 8.24 -0.36 -24.88
C HIS A 108 9.43 -1.05 -24.16
N HIS A 109 10.28 -0.30 -23.46
CA HIS A 109 11.40 -0.87 -22.70
C HIS A 109 10.98 -1.55 -21.40
N THR A 110 9.77 -1.28 -20.90
CA THR A 110 9.33 -1.85 -19.61
C THR A 110 8.32 -2.97 -19.82
N LYS A 111 8.73 -4.21 -19.52
CA LYS A 111 7.84 -5.38 -19.51
C LYS A 111 7.28 -5.60 -18.11
N VAL A 112 5.94 -5.66 -17.98
CA VAL A 112 5.26 -5.94 -16.72
C VAL A 112 4.52 -7.26 -16.80
N ILE A 113 4.86 -8.19 -15.90
CA ILE A 113 4.24 -9.51 -15.73
C ILE A 113 3.46 -9.48 -14.43
N PHE A 114 2.14 -9.66 -14.50
CA PHE A 114 1.26 -9.76 -13.34
C PHE A 114 0.58 -11.13 -13.36
N GLU A 115 0.78 -11.90 -12.32
CA GLU A 115 0.22 -13.24 -12.13
C GLU A 115 -0.50 -13.29 -10.78
N SER A 116 -1.75 -13.74 -10.79
CA SER A 116 -2.49 -13.96 -9.55
C SER A 116 -3.26 -15.27 -9.63
N ARG A 117 -3.23 -16.04 -8.55
CA ARG A 117 -4.00 -17.25 -8.36
C ARG A 117 -4.46 -17.32 -6.92
N THR A 118 -5.73 -17.62 -6.73
CA THR A 118 -6.31 -17.96 -5.43
C THR A 118 -7.30 -19.09 -5.62
N ASP A 119 -7.26 -20.06 -4.74
CA ASP A 119 -8.21 -21.17 -4.64
C ASP A 119 -9.20 -20.96 -3.48
N GLU A 120 -9.08 -19.85 -2.76
CA GLU A 120 -9.87 -19.58 -1.56
C GLU A 120 -10.70 -18.30 -1.68
N GLU A 121 -12.02 -18.43 -1.45
CA GLU A 121 -12.97 -17.32 -1.54
C GLU A 121 -13.07 -16.48 -0.24
N HIS A 122 -12.65 -17.04 0.91
CA HIS A 122 -12.92 -16.47 2.24
C HIS A 122 -11.66 -16.14 3.06
N VAL A 123 -10.58 -15.79 2.41
CA VAL A 123 -9.33 -15.40 3.08
C VAL A 123 -9.28 -13.89 3.26
N LEU A 124 -8.94 -13.45 4.48
CA LEU A 124 -8.85 -12.03 4.84
C LEU A 124 -7.42 -11.55 4.97
N ILE A 125 -7.18 -10.33 4.47
CA ILE A 125 -5.91 -9.60 4.59
C ILE A 125 -6.18 -8.14 5.00
N PRO A 126 -5.29 -7.48 5.75
CA PRO A 126 -5.37 -6.05 5.94
C PRO A 126 -5.21 -5.31 4.61
N PRO A 127 -6.04 -4.29 4.34
CA PRO A 127 -6.00 -3.57 3.06
C PRO A 127 -4.66 -2.85 2.85
N MET A 128 -4.29 -2.66 1.60
CA MET A 128 -3.13 -1.86 1.16
C MET A 128 -1.78 -2.33 1.72
N ILE A 129 -1.63 -3.63 2.05
CA ILE A 129 -0.36 -4.14 2.56
C ILE A 129 0.59 -4.55 1.43
N LEU A 130 0.04 -5.10 0.34
CA LEU A 130 0.82 -5.57 -0.79
C LEU A 130 1.22 -4.45 -1.76
N ILE A 131 0.39 -3.40 -1.85
CA ILE A 131 0.61 -2.30 -2.80
C ILE A 131 1.94 -1.57 -2.60
N THR A 132 2.42 -1.46 -1.34
CA THR A 132 3.70 -0.82 -1.03
C THR A 132 4.86 -1.44 -1.80
N PHE A 133 4.88 -2.76 -1.95
CA PHE A 133 5.93 -3.49 -2.68
C PHE A 133 5.75 -3.33 -4.19
N VAL A 134 4.50 -3.30 -4.66
CA VAL A 134 4.18 -3.06 -6.08
C VAL A 134 4.59 -1.65 -6.49
N GLU A 135 4.25 -0.63 -5.71
CA GLU A 135 4.69 0.75 -5.93
C GLU A 135 6.22 0.88 -6.00
N ASN A 136 6.92 0.22 -5.07
CA ASN A 136 8.37 0.20 -5.07
C ASN A 136 8.93 -0.46 -6.34
N ALA A 137 8.33 -1.55 -6.81
CA ALA A 137 8.76 -2.23 -8.03
C ALA A 137 8.63 -1.30 -9.27
N PHE A 138 7.52 -0.56 -9.40
CA PHE A 138 7.36 0.43 -10.47
C PHE A 138 8.29 1.63 -10.30
N LYS A 139 8.43 2.14 -9.08
CA LYS A 139 9.27 3.32 -8.80
C LYS A 139 10.73 3.11 -9.18
N TYR A 140 11.26 1.92 -8.92
CA TYR A 140 12.69 1.62 -9.09
C TYR A 140 12.99 0.73 -10.29
N GLY A 141 12.00 0.02 -10.83
CA GLY A 141 12.17 -0.96 -11.90
C GLY A 141 11.75 -0.48 -13.30
N THR A 142 11.52 0.82 -13.50
CA THR A 142 11.19 1.39 -14.81
C THR A 142 12.35 2.21 -15.37
N SER A 143 12.58 2.13 -16.67
CA SER A 143 13.57 2.93 -17.40
C SER A 143 12.95 3.58 -18.65
N SER A 144 13.51 4.71 -19.07
CA SER A 144 13.18 5.36 -20.32
C SER A 144 14.02 4.86 -21.52
N SER A 145 15.17 4.23 -21.23
CA SER A 145 16.20 3.92 -22.24
C SER A 145 16.72 2.48 -22.19
N GLU A 146 16.52 1.76 -21.10
CA GLU A 146 17.03 0.40 -20.91
C GLU A 146 15.87 -0.60 -20.76
N ASP A 147 16.03 -1.79 -21.32
CA ASP A 147 15.05 -2.86 -21.16
C ASP A 147 15.00 -3.34 -19.71
N CYS A 148 13.80 -3.35 -19.15
CA CYS A 148 13.58 -3.72 -17.76
C CYS A 148 12.30 -4.56 -17.60
N THR A 149 12.29 -5.35 -16.54
CA THR A 149 11.17 -6.25 -16.25
C THR A 149 10.69 -6.06 -14.82
N ILE A 150 9.39 -5.97 -14.66
CA ILE A 150 8.69 -6.00 -13.36
C ILE A 150 7.83 -7.26 -13.33
N LEU A 151 8.08 -8.13 -12.37
CA LEU A 151 7.26 -9.31 -12.07
C LEU A 151 6.52 -9.07 -10.77
N ILE A 152 5.22 -9.27 -10.77
CA ILE A 152 4.35 -9.27 -9.59
C ILE A 152 3.58 -10.59 -9.60
N ARG A 153 3.74 -11.37 -8.54
CA ARG A 153 3.04 -12.66 -8.38
C ARG A 153 2.37 -12.73 -7.04
N ILE A 154 1.09 -13.11 -7.04
CA ILE A 154 0.25 -13.28 -5.85
C ILE A 154 -0.39 -14.66 -5.93
N ILE A 155 -0.06 -15.54 -5.01
CA ILE A 155 -0.63 -16.89 -4.92
C ILE A 155 -1.19 -17.06 -3.52
N VAL A 156 -2.42 -17.56 -3.43
CA VAL A 156 -3.06 -17.95 -2.17
C VAL A 156 -3.49 -19.39 -2.30
N GLU A 157 -2.89 -20.25 -1.51
CA GLU A 157 -3.17 -21.70 -1.48
C GLU A 157 -3.13 -22.17 -0.03
N ASP A 158 -4.10 -22.97 0.38
CA ASP A 158 -4.18 -23.55 1.73
C ASP A 158 -4.04 -22.55 2.88
N GLY A 159 -4.62 -21.34 2.75
CA GLY A 159 -4.52 -20.27 3.75
C GLY A 159 -3.15 -19.61 3.81
N VAL A 160 -2.26 -19.87 2.86
CA VAL A 160 -0.94 -19.24 2.78
C VAL A 160 -0.89 -18.28 1.60
N LEU A 161 -0.58 -17.02 1.88
CA LEU A 161 -0.25 -16.03 0.87
C LEU A 161 1.24 -16.12 0.52
N LEU A 162 1.53 -16.33 -0.76
CA LEU A 162 2.85 -16.21 -1.36
C LEU A 162 2.85 -15.01 -2.30
N PHE A 163 3.47 -13.92 -1.86
CA PHE A 163 3.61 -12.71 -2.65
C PHE A 163 5.06 -12.49 -3.05
N LYS A 164 5.27 -12.16 -4.30
CA LYS A 164 6.60 -11.90 -4.85
C LYS A 164 6.56 -10.70 -5.79
N THR A 165 7.49 -9.76 -5.59
CA THR A 165 7.84 -8.78 -6.62
C THR A 165 9.31 -8.93 -6.99
N ARG A 166 9.63 -8.75 -8.27
CA ARG A 166 10.98 -8.68 -8.79
C ARG A 166 11.04 -7.57 -9.82
N ASN A 167 12.01 -6.71 -9.72
CA ASN A 167 12.23 -5.64 -10.68
C ASN A 167 13.71 -5.47 -10.98
N SER A 168 14.01 -4.99 -12.20
CA SER A 168 15.36 -4.57 -12.58
C SER A 168 15.81 -3.37 -11.73
N ILE A 169 17.10 -3.29 -11.42
CA ILE A 169 17.72 -2.14 -10.73
C ILE A 169 18.31 -1.22 -11.78
N MET A 170 17.77 0.01 -11.88
CA MET A 170 18.22 0.98 -12.86
C MET A 170 19.34 1.87 -12.28
N LYS A 171 20.44 2.03 -13.05
CA LYS A 171 21.64 2.79 -12.64
C LYS A 171 21.35 4.27 -12.33
N GLU A 172 20.33 4.85 -13.00
CA GLU A 172 19.98 6.26 -12.85
C GLU A 172 19.23 6.59 -11.56
N LYS A 173 18.62 5.60 -10.91
CA LYS A 173 17.84 5.79 -9.68
C LYS A 173 18.71 5.50 -8.46
N LYS A 174 19.41 6.55 -7.99
CA LYS A 174 20.20 6.50 -6.75
C LYS A 174 19.37 6.04 -5.55
N GLU A 175 19.99 5.25 -4.69
CA GLU A 175 19.46 4.79 -3.41
C GLU A 175 18.94 5.98 -2.58
N GLY A 176 17.64 6.19 -2.57
CA GLY A 176 16.99 7.22 -1.77
C GLY A 176 15.70 6.70 -1.15
N LYS A 177 15.66 6.54 0.17
CA LYS A 177 14.46 6.33 1.00
C LYS A 177 13.56 5.10 0.69
N SER A 178 14.02 4.15 -0.14
CA SER A 178 13.27 2.90 -0.41
C SER A 178 13.07 2.05 0.84
N SER A 179 13.98 2.13 1.80
CA SER A 179 13.94 1.36 3.05
C SER A 179 12.76 1.74 3.96
N ILE A 180 12.32 3.00 3.95
CA ILE A 180 11.28 3.50 4.89
C ILE A 180 9.93 2.81 4.62
N GLY A 181 9.51 2.69 3.35
CA GLY A 181 8.22 2.08 3.01
C GLY A 181 8.19 0.59 3.35
N ILE A 182 9.24 -0.15 3.01
CA ILE A 182 9.36 -1.57 3.31
C ILE A 182 9.46 -1.80 4.83
N GLU A 183 10.22 -0.96 5.53
CA GLU A 183 10.36 -1.06 6.98
C GLU A 183 9.05 -0.77 7.72
N ASN A 184 8.30 0.23 7.28
CA ASN A 184 6.96 0.50 7.83
C ASN A 184 6.00 -0.66 7.56
N CYS A 185 6.06 -1.27 6.37
CA CYS A 185 5.28 -2.45 6.05
C CYS A 185 5.69 -3.65 6.95
N ARG A 186 7.00 -3.85 7.20
CA ARG A 186 7.52 -4.88 8.11
C ARG A 186 6.97 -4.69 9.54
N LYS A 187 7.01 -3.46 10.07
CA LYS A 187 6.45 -3.15 11.40
C LYS A 187 4.95 -3.44 11.46
N ARG A 188 4.21 -3.06 10.43
CA ARG A 188 2.77 -3.34 10.33
C ARG A 188 2.49 -4.84 10.30
N LEU A 189 3.26 -5.60 9.52
CA LEU A 189 3.16 -7.06 9.48
C LEU A 189 3.49 -7.70 10.83
N GLN A 190 4.51 -7.20 11.54
CA GLN A 190 4.87 -7.67 12.87
C GLN A 190 3.73 -7.50 13.89
N MET A 191 2.98 -6.39 13.79
CA MET A 191 1.83 -6.13 14.66
C MET A 191 0.62 -7.01 14.32
N LEU A 192 0.35 -7.23 13.02
CA LEU A 192 -0.85 -7.91 12.54
C LEU A 192 -0.68 -9.43 12.44
N TYR A 193 0.53 -9.91 12.21
CA TYR A 193 0.88 -11.32 11.98
C TYR A 193 2.12 -11.74 12.79
N PRO A 194 2.12 -11.60 14.14
CA PRO A 194 3.28 -11.95 14.96
C PRO A 194 3.66 -13.43 14.80
N GLY A 195 4.85 -13.68 14.26
CA GLY A 195 5.34 -15.05 14.02
C GLY A 195 4.69 -15.81 12.84
N LEU A 196 3.74 -15.20 12.13
CA LEU A 196 2.98 -15.81 11.03
C LEU A 196 3.36 -15.28 9.66
N PHE A 197 4.41 -14.47 9.54
CA PHE A 197 4.90 -13.98 8.26
C PHE A 197 6.41 -14.07 8.12
N THR A 198 6.86 -14.14 6.88
CA THR A 198 8.27 -14.00 6.50
C THR A 198 8.37 -12.97 5.39
N LEU A 199 9.21 -11.95 5.59
CA LEU A 199 9.49 -10.93 4.58
C LEU A 199 10.99 -10.89 4.30
N VAL A 200 11.35 -11.29 3.08
CA VAL A 200 12.74 -11.31 2.59
C VAL A 200 12.88 -10.30 1.47
N THR A 201 13.92 -9.49 1.53
CA THR A 201 14.32 -8.55 0.48
C THR A 201 15.76 -8.86 0.07
N GLU A 202 15.98 -9.08 -1.21
CA GLU A 202 17.27 -9.45 -1.77
C GLU A 202 17.65 -8.50 -2.91
N LYS A 203 18.88 -8.04 -2.91
CA LYS A 203 19.47 -7.31 -4.03
C LYS A 203 20.51 -8.20 -4.68
N ASP A 204 20.29 -8.57 -5.92
CA ASP A 204 21.24 -9.33 -6.73
C ASP A 204 22.01 -8.36 -7.64
N ASP A 205 23.21 -7.97 -7.22
CA ASP A 205 24.03 -7.02 -7.97
C ASP A 205 24.58 -7.64 -9.28
N ASN A 206 24.67 -8.96 -9.39
CA ASN A 206 25.12 -9.64 -10.62
C ASN A 206 24.01 -9.60 -11.69
N LYS A 207 22.77 -9.82 -11.29
CA LYS A 207 21.61 -9.76 -12.19
C LYS A 207 21.00 -8.37 -12.28
N GLN A 208 21.47 -7.42 -11.47
CA GLN A 208 20.87 -6.10 -11.34
C GLN A 208 19.34 -6.19 -11.07
N GLU A 209 18.97 -7.04 -10.10
CA GLU A 209 17.56 -7.29 -9.73
C GLU A 209 17.33 -7.05 -8.24
N PHE A 210 16.16 -6.49 -7.93
CA PHE A 210 15.65 -6.41 -6.57
C PHE A 210 14.44 -7.32 -6.42
N LEU A 211 14.46 -8.13 -5.37
CA LEU A 211 13.48 -9.16 -5.10
C LEU A 211 12.86 -8.93 -3.72
N VAL A 212 11.54 -8.99 -3.66
CA VAL A 212 10.77 -9.09 -2.40
C VAL A 212 10.00 -10.40 -2.43
N LYS A 213 10.08 -11.15 -1.33
CA LYS A 213 9.25 -12.32 -1.06
C LYS A 213 8.55 -12.11 0.28
N LEU A 214 7.23 -12.19 0.28
CA LEU A 214 6.41 -12.14 1.47
C LEU A 214 5.56 -13.40 1.53
N THR A 215 5.65 -14.12 2.64
CA THR A 215 4.78 -15.24 2.96
C THR A 215 3.98 -14.89 4.21
N ILE A 216 2.67 -15.08 4.20
CA ILE A 216 1.80 -14.86 5.36
C ILE A 216 0.89 -16.07 5.53
N GLN A 217 0.79 -16.58 6.78
CA GLN A 217 -0.26 -17.51 7.16
C GLN A 217 -1.52 -16.72 7.45
N LEU A 218 -2.51 -16.84 6.58
CA LEU A 218 -3.77 -16.11 6.65
C LEU A 218 -4.79 -16.92 7.47
N SER A 219 -5.63 -16.22 8.23
CA SER A 219 -6.74 -16.87 8.93
C SER A 219 -7.86 -17.17 7.93
N ARG A 220 -8.37 -18.38 7.95
CA ARG A 220 -9.66 -18.72 7.31
C ARG A 220 -10.80 -18.20 8.20
N ILE A 221 -11.89 -17.73 7.60
CA ILE A 221 -13.13 -17.39 8.30
C ILE A 221 -13.91 -18.69 8.59
#